data_35b8d9ceb5c970f25dcae7cdfef0f47a
#
_entry.id   35b8d9ceb5c970f25dcae7cdfef0f47a
#
_cell.length_a   1.000
_cell.length_b   1.000
_cell.length_c   1.000
_cell.angle_alpha   90.00
_cell.angle_beta   90.00
_cell.angle_gamma   90.00
#
_symmetry.space_group_name_H-M   'P 1'
#
loop_
_entity.id
_entity.type
_entity.pdbx_description
1 polymer ?
#
loop_
_entity_poly.entity_id
_entity_poly.type
_entity_poly.pdbx_seq_one_letter_code
_entity_poly.pdbx_strand_id
1 'polypeptide(L)'
;MNEMIKHKIKHNIHRAVVSVKWIIFAVIVGVIVGLCGTSFYFGLSLVTVLRAQYHWLLFLLPVGGLAIVAMYRLLHNEKDAGTNLVISAIHSDDELPLRMAPLIFISTLITHLFGGSAGREGAALQMGGSIGNALGKLFRFDEKDKHVMIMCGMSAAFSALFGTPMAAAILPMEIVSVGVMYYIALVPCVISSLVAHGIAYSFGITNSLFQIHGIPDFTIAASIKISVLAILCALISILFCVMLHKSEDLYKHFFKNPYVRVFVGGCIIIVLTLLVGDQSYNGTGINIIEHCINGTVRPEAFLLKMIFTALTLGAGYKGGEIVPSFFTGAAFGCLFGNLLGFSPTLCTAVGMTSVFCGVTNCPITSLLISFELFGYDGMPYFLLATALSYMLSGYFGLYRSQKIVYSKYKTNYINKTTH
;
A
#
# COMPACT_ATOMS: atom_id res chain seq x y z
N MET A 1 -52.74 7.06 13.10
CA MET A 1 -52.07 7.48 11.84
C MET A 1 -51.07 8.62 12.06
N ASN A 2 -51.39 9.67 12.83
CA ASN A 2 -50.48 10.81 13.09
C ASN A 2 -49.17 10.46 13.86
N GLU A 3 -49.23 9.61 14.87
CA GLU A 3 -48.07 9.23 15.69
C GLU A 3 -47.01 8.42 14.87
N MET A 4 -47.49 7.51 14.05
CA MET A 4 -46.63 6.69 13.19
C MET A 4 -45.95 7.51 12.09
N ILE A 5 -46.63 8.51 11.55
CA ILE A 5 -46.09 9.46 10.59
C ILE A 5 -45.05 10.37 11.26
N LYS A 6 -45.32 10.91 12.45
CA LYS A 6 -44.35 11.71 13.22
C LYS A 6 -43.10 10.90 13.57
N HIS A 7 -43.23 9.64 13.95
CA HIS A 7 -42.09 8.75 14.23
C HIS A 7 -41.23 8.51 12.99
N LYS A 8 -41.86 8.25 11.83
CA LYS A 8 -41.14 8.08 10.54
C LYS A 8 -40.40 9.36 10.13
N ILE A 9 -41.04 10.54 10.27
CA ILE A 9 -40.42 11.82 9.95
C ILE A 9 -39.24 12.09 10.87
N LYS A 10 -39.37 11.91 12.19
CA LYS A 10 -38.28 12.09 13.15
C LYS A 10 -37.10 11.14 12.85
N HIS A 11 -37.39 9.89 12.49
CA HIS A 11 -36.37 8.90 12.12
C HIS A 11 -35.62 9.28 10.83
N ASN A 12 -36.35 9.77 9.80
CA ASN A 12 -35.74 10.21 8.55
C ASN A 12 -34.91 11.49 8.73
N ILE A 13 -35.34 12.42 9.54
CA ILE A 13 -34.56 13.62 9.90
C ILE A 13 -33.27 13.21 10.63
N HIS A 14 -33.35 12.31 11.59
CA HIS A 14 -32.17 11.81 12.30
C HIS A 14 -31.16 11.16 11.33
N ARG A 15 -31.62 10.31 10.40
CA ARG A 15 -30.77 9.73 9.36
C ARG A 15 -30.11 10.79 8.47
N ALA A 16 -30.88 11.79 8.05
CA ALA A 16 -30.34 12.90 7.24
C ALA A 16 -29.25 13.67 7.98
N VAL A 17 -29.48 13.99 9.26
CA VAL A 17 -28.49 14.68 10.12
C VAL A 17 -27.21 13.86 10.26
N VAL A 18 -27.31 12.54 10.51
CA VAL A 18 -26.16 11.65 10.60
C VAL A 18 -25.41 11.58 9.26
N SER A 19 -26.13 11.50 8.14
CA SER A 19 -25.47 11.47 6.81
C SER A 19 -24.73 12.78 6.52
N VAL A 20 -25.34 13.93 6.80
CA VAL A 20 -24.70 15.25 6.63
C VAL A 20 -23.48 15.38 7.55
N LYS A 21 -23.56 14.89 8.79
CA LYS A 21 -22.41 14.81 9.71
C LYS A 21 -21.24 14.09 9.05
N TRP A 22 -21.45 12.88 8.54
CA TRP A 22 -20.39 12.10 7.89
C TRP A 22 -19.81 12.76 6.64
N ILE A 23 -20.64 13.40 5.82
CA ILE A 23 -20.19 14.14 4.63
C ILE A 23 -19.23 15.27 5.04
N ILE A 24 -19.63 16.10 6.03
CA ILE A 24 -18.82 17.22 6.49
C ILE A 24 -17.48 16.74 7.03
N PHE A 25 -17.47 15.72 7.89
CA PHE A 25 -16.22 15.20 8.46
C PHE A 25 -15.34 14.52 7.42
N ALA A 26 -15.91 13.81 6.47
CA ALA A 26 -15.16 13.21 5.35
C ALA A 26 -14.48 14.28 4.48
N VAL A 27 -15.16 15.41 4.24
CA VAL A 27 -14.56 16.56 3.54
C VAL A 27 -13.40 17.15 4.35
N ILE A 28 -13.58 17.37 5.66
CA ILE A 28 -12.52 17.91 6.53
C ILE A 28 -11.28 16.99 6.54
N VAL A 29 -11.49 15.67 6.72
CA VAL A 29 -10.40 14.68 6.65
C VAL A 29 -9.76 14.71 5.27
N GLY A 30 -10.55 14.71 4.20
CA GLY A 30 -10.08 14.77 2.82
C GLY A 30 -9.19 15.99 2.56
N VAL A 31 -9.57 17.17 3.07
CA VAL A 31 -8.78 18.41 2.93
C VAL A 31 -7.46 18.30 3.71
N ILE A 32 -7.52 17.98 5.00
CA ILE A 32 -6.32 17.98 5.85
C ILE A 32 -5.34 16.91 5.41
N VAL A 33 -5.82 15.68 5.22
CA VAL A 33 -4.96 14.56 4.83
C VAL A 33 -4.54 14.68 3.37
N GLY A 34 -5.38 15.24 2.49
CA GLY A 34 -5.03 15.54 1.11
C GLY A 34 -3.86 16.50 0.99
N LEU A 35 -3.86 17.60 1.78
CA LEU A 35 -2.74 18.55 1.85
C LEU A 35 -1.47 17.88 2.39
N CYS A 36 -1.58 17.07 3.46
CA CYS A 36 -0.44 16.33 4.00
C CYS A 36 0.12 15.32 2.99
N GLY A 37 -0.75 14.57 2.29
CA GLY A 37 -0.36 13.62 1.25
C GLY A 37 0.31 14.30 0.05
N THR A 38 -0.23 15.43 -0.38
CA THR A 38 0.37 16.27 -1.43
C THR A 38 1.77 16.76 -1.03
N SER A 39 1.92 17.25 0.20
CA SER A 39 3.23 17.68 0.73
C SER A 39 4.22 16.51 0.80
N PHE A 40 3.74 15.31 1.16
CA PHE A 40 4.54 14.10 1.20
C PHE A 40 5.00 13.67 -0.20
N TYR A 41 4.13 13.77 -1.20
CA TYR A 41 4.47 13.50 -2.60
C TYR A 41 5.62 14.41 -3.07
N PHE A 42 5.52 15.73 -2.86
CA PHE A 42 6.58 16.67 -3.24
C PHE A 42 7.88 16.44 -2.48
N GLY A 43 7.80 16.14 -1.17
CA GLY A 43 8.97 15.78 -0.38
C GLY A 43 9.68 14.55 -0.94
N LEU A 44 8.94 13.49 -1.28
CA LEU A 44 9.49 12.29 -1.89
C LEU A 44 10.07 12.53 -3.29
N SER A 45 9.41 13.35 -4.10
CA SER A 45 9.92 13.76 -5.41
C SER A 45 11.27 14.48 -5.27
N LEU A 46 11.34 15.45 -4.36
CA LEU A 46 12.58 16.22 -4.09
C LEU A 46 13.73 15.30 -3.67
N VAL A 47 13.52 14.44 -2.66
CA VAL A 47 14.60 13.54 -2.19
C VAL A 47 15.01 12.51 -3.23
N THR A 48 14.09 12.10 -4.10
CA THR A 48 14.39 11.19 -5.21
C THR A 48 15.26 11.85 -6.26
N VAL A 49 14.98 13.11 -6.62
CA VAL A 49 15.81 13.92 -7.53
C VAL A 49 17.19 14.17 -6.92
N LEU A 50 17.26 14.56 -5.64
CA LEU A 50 18.54 14.77 -4.94
C LEU A 50 19.40 13.50 -4.94
N ARG A 51 18.79 12.32 -4.66
CA ARG A 51 19.53 11.06 -4.72
C ARG A 51 20.02 10.74 -6.12
N ALA A 52 19.23 11.03 -7.16
CA ALA A 52 19.63 10.80 -8.55
C ALA A 52 20.79 11.71 -8.96
N GLN A 53 20.86 12.93 -8.42
CA GLN A 53 21.99 13.84 -8.66
C GLN A 53 23.24 13.49 -7.86
N TYR A 54 23.08 13.03 -6.62
CA TYR A 54 24.15 12.80 -5.67
C TYR A 54 24.23 11.33 -5.26
N HIS A 55 24.75 10.47 -6.12
CA HIS A 55 24.83 9.02 -5.88
C HIS A 55 25.58 8.62 -4.59
N TRP A 56 26.49 9.49 -4.09
CA TRP A 56 27.23 9.27 -2.85
C TRP A 56 26.33 9.29 -1.59
N LEU A 57 25.12 9.87 -1.67
CA LEU A 57 24.14 9.86 -0.57
C LEU A 57 23.82 8.43 -0.10
N LEU A 58 23.97 7.42 -0.95
CA LEU A 58 23.80 6.03 -0.60
C LEU A 58 24.67 5.61 0.60
N PHE A 59 25.91 6.12 0.67
CA PHE A 59 26.84 5.79 1.76
C PHE A 59 26.40 6.33 3.12
N LEU A 60 25.48 7.29 3.15
CA LEU A 60 24.89 7.82 4.37
C LEU A 60 23.65 7.03 4.84
N LEU A 61 23.25 5.95 4.14
CA LEU A 61 22.08 5.14 4.53
C LEU A 61 22.19 4.67 5.99
N PRO A 62 23.33 4.11 6.49
CA PRO A 62 23.45 3.72 7.89
C PRO A 62 23.23 4.87 8.88
N VAL A 63 23.74 6.06 8.55
CA VAL A 63 23.58 7.27 9.38
C VAL A 63 22.12 7.73 9.39
N GLY A 64 21.46 7.72 8.22
CA GLY A 64 20.04 8.01 8.10
C GLY A 64 19.18 7.04 8.94
N GLY A 65 19.54 5.75 8.95
CA GLY A 65 18.90 4.75 9.79
C GLY A 65 19.04 5.05 11.28
N LEU A 66 20.23 5.44 11.74
CA LEU A 66 20.45 5.86 13.15
C LEU A 66 19.58 7.07 13.51
N ALA A 67 19.46 8.05 12.60
CA ALA A 67 18.60 9.22 12.78
C ALA A 67 17.11 8.80 12.92
N ILE A 68 16.63 7.87 12.08
CA ILE A 68 15.26 7.33 12.18
C ILE A 68 15.03 6.72 13.55
N VAL A 69 15.89 5.82 14.00
CA VAL A 69 15.74 5.15 15.32
C VAL A 69 15.78 6.17 16.46
N ALA A 70 16.68 7.18 16.38
CA ALA A 70 16.78 8.25 17.37
C ALA A 70 15.48 9.07 17.45
N MET A 71 14.88 9.45 16.30
CA MET A 71 13.62 10.20 16.26
C MET A 71 12.46 9.41 16.90
N TYR A 72 12.34 8.12 16.59
CA TYR A 72 11.30 7.25 17.18
C TYR A 72 11.47 7.10 18.69
N ARG A 73 12.72 7.05 19.17
CA ARG A 73 13.02 7.00 20.60
C ARG A 73 12.73 8.33 21.31
N LEU A 74 13.15 9.45 20.74
CA LEU A 74 12.92 10.78 21.32
C LEU A 74 11.43 11.10 21.46
N LEU A 75 10.59 10.64 20.51
CA LEU A 75 9.15 10.85 20.56
C LEU A 75 8.38 9.69 21.27
N HIS A 76 9.10 8.82 21.98
CA HIS A 76 8.50 7.68 22.70
C HIS A 76 7.56 6.82 21.86
N ASN A 77 7.93 6.55 20.60
CA ASN A 77 7.17 5.74 19.65
C ASN A 77 7.91 4.47 19.23
N GLU A 78 8.69 3.89 20.14
CA GLU A 78 9.54 2.71 19.88
C GLU A 78 8.72 1.44 19.56
N LYS A 79 7.48 1.36 20.05
CA LYS A 79 6.56 0.22 19.83
C LYS A 79 5.75 0.34 18.55
N ASP A 80 6.14 1.25 17.65
CA ASP A 80 5.43 1.44 16.40
C ASP A 80 5.52 0.21 15.48
N ALA A 81 4.38 -0.43 15.26
CA ALA A 81 4.23 -1.58 14.37
C ALA A 81 3.88 -1.17 12.92
N GLY A 82 4.03 0.12 12.58
CA GLY A 82 3.76 0.62 11.24
C GLY A 82 2.30 0.48 10.81
N THR A 83 2.06 0.04 9.59
CA THR A 83 0.70 -0.17 9.05
C THR A 83 -0.07 -1.21 9.88
N ASN A 84 0.60 -2.18 10.50
CA ASN A 84 -0.04 -3.13 11.40
C ASN A 84 -0.72 -2.45 12.59
N LEU A 85 -0.13 -1.38 13.15
CA LEU A 85 -0.75 -0.62 14.25
C LEU A 85 -2.04 0.08 13.78
N VAL A 86 -2.05 0.62 12.56
CA VAL A 86 -3.25 1.29 11.99
C VAL A 86 -4.38 0.28 11.79
N ILE A 87 -4.06 -0.91 11.25
CA ILE A 87 -5.05 -1.99 11.04
C ILE A 87 -5.57 -2.50 12.39
N SER A 88 -4.68 -2.69 13.36
CA SER A 88 -5.03 -3.13 14.71
C SER A 88 -5.95 -2.13 15.40
N ALA A 89 -5.68 -0.82 15.28
CA ALA A 89 -6.50 0.24 15.87
C ALA A 89 -7.94 0.32 15.32
N ILE A 90 -8.24 -0.31 14.19
CA ILE A 90 -9.60 -0.44 13.66
C ILE A 90 -10.33 -1.66 14.26
N HIS A 91 -9.60 -2.66 14.75
CA HIS A 91 -10.17 -3.88 15.33
C HIS A 91 -10.22 -3.88 16.84
N SER A 92 -9.33 -3.15 17.46
CA SER A 92 -9.13 -3.05 18.88
C SER A 92 -8.99 -1.58 19.26
N ASP A 93 -9.13 -1.27 20.54
CA ASP A 93 -8.97 0.08 21.07
C ASP A 93 -7.47 0.47 21.22
N ASP A 94 -6.60 -0.05 20.33
CA ASP A 94 -5.18 0.29 20.34
C ASP A 94 -4.98 1.78 20.05
N GLU A 95 -4.13 2.42 20.83
CA GLU A 95 -3.84 3.85 20.65
C GLU A 95 -3.05 4.10 19.37
N LEU A 96 -3.63 4.90 18.48
CA LEU A 96 -2.96 5.42 17.29
C LEU A 96 -2.57 6.89 17.51
N PRO A 97 -1.31 7.18 17.91
CA PRO A 97 -0.92 8.54 18.28
C PRO A 97 -0.69 9.42 17.05
N LEU A 98 -1.07 10.71 17.14
CA LEU A 98 -0.85 11.69 16.05
C LEU A 98 0.65 11.86 15.71
N ARG A 99 1.55 11.69 16.69
CA ARG A 99 3.01 11.77 16.48
C ARG A 99 3.54 10.76 15.45
N MET A 100 2.80 9.69 15.18
CA MET A 100 3.13 8.73 14.12
C MET A 100 3.15 9.39 12.73
N ALA A 101 2.24 10.35 12.45
CA ALA A 101 2.16 11.00 11.15
C ALA A 101 3.45 11.76 10.76
N PRO A 102 3.98 12.71 11.55
CA PRO A 102 5.26 13.38 11.22
C PRO A 102 6.45 12.43 11.27
N LEU A 103 6.45 11.43 12.16
CA LEU A 103 7.53 10.44 12.24
C LEU A 103 7.65 9.63 10.96
N ILE A 104 6.56 9.03 10.50
CA ILE A 104 6.59 8.23 9.27
C ILE A 104 6.87 9.09 8.04
N PHE A 105 6.37 10.33 7.99
CA PHE A 105 6.65 11.29 6.93
C PHE A 105 8.16 11.51 6.79
N ILE A 106 8.82 12.00 7.85
CA ILE A 106 10.25 12.34 7.84
C ILE A 106 11.11 11.09 7.64
N SER A 107 10.79 9.99 8.33
CA SER A 107 11.56 8.75 8.24
C SER A 107 11.54 8.15 6.85
N THR A 108 10.39 8.21 6.17
CA THR A 108 10.29 7.72 4.79
C THR A 108 11.10 8.59 3.84
N LEU A 109 11.09 9.92 4.01
CA LEU A 109 11.96 10.82 3.24
C LEU A 109 13.44 10.48 3.45
N ILE A 110 13.88 10.25 4.69
CA ILE A 110 15.26 9.84 5.01
C ILE A 110 15.61 8.52 4.32
N THR A 111 14.73 7.52 4.41
CA THR A 111 14.93 6.21 3.75
C THR A 111 15.11 6.38 2.25
N HIS A 112 14.26 7.17 1.58
CA HIS A 112 14.35 7.39 0.13
C HIS A 112 15.54 8.26 -0.27
N LEU A 113 15.89 9.27 0.51
CA LEU A 113 17.05 10.16 0.26
C LEU A 113 18.35 9.35 0.21
N PHE A 114 18.52 8.44 1.16
CA PHE A 114 19.74 7.64 1.28
C PHE A 114 19.66 6.28 0.56
N GLY A 115 18.64 6.04 -0.24
CA GLY A 115 18.58 4.87 -1.13
C GLY A 115 18.11 3.57 -0.48
N GLY A 116 17.38 3.61 0.62
CA GLY A 116 16.66 2.43 1.12
C GLY A 116 15.60 1.98 0.11
N SER A 117 15.40 0.67 -0.06
CA SER A 117 14.41 0.11 -0.96
C SER A 117 13.07 -0.01 -0.27
N ALA A 118 12.17 0.92 -0.54
CA ALA A 118 10.82 0.96 0.05
C ALA A 118 9.84 1.67 -0.87
N GLY A 119 8.55 1.44 -0.64
CA GLY A 119 7.45 2.22 -1.20
C GLY A 119 7.07 3.40 -0.31
N ARG A 120 5.98 4.04 -0.65
CA ARG A 120 5.46 5.24 0.02
C ARG A 120 4.02 5.08 0.51
N GLU A 121 3.28 4.13 -0.06
CA GLU A 121 1.84 3.98 0.18
C GLU A 121 1.52 3.46 1.59
N GLY A 122 2.30 2.49 2.11
CA GLY A 122 2.17 2.05 3.49
C GLY A 122 2.43 3.19 4.50
N ALA A 123 3.39 4.07 4.21
CA ALA A 123 3.64 5.28 4.99
C ALA A 123 2.46 6.27 4.92
N ALA A 124 1.84 6.42 3.74
CA ALA A 124 0.65 7.24 3.57
C ALA A 124 -0.54 6.71 4.38
N LEU A 125 -0.78 5.40 4.38
CA LEU A 125 -1.82 4.77 5.19
C LEU A 125 -1.62 5.04 6.69
N GLN A 126 -0.38 4.95 7.17
CA GLN A 126 -0.02 5.26 8.55
C GLN A 126 -0.25 6.73 8.89
N MET A 127 0.22 7.63 8.05
CA MET A 127 0.05 9.08 8.21
C MET A 127 -1.44 9.45 8.21
N GLY A 128 -2.19 9.01 7.20
CA GLY A 128 -3.61 9.30 7.05
C GLY A 128 -4.45 8.74 8.18
N GLY A 129 -4.23 7.47 8.55
CA GLY A 129 -4.92 6.82 9.66
C GLY A 129 -4.68 7.53 10.99
N SER A 130 -3.43 7.93 11.27
CA SER A 130 -3.06 8.67 12.48
C SER A 130 -3.75 10.05 12.55
N ILE A 131 -3.77 10.81 11.44
CA ILE A 131 -4.47 12.10 11.36
C ILE A 131 -5.99 11.89 11.50
N GLY A 132 -6.56 10.89 10.82
CA GLY A 132 -7.98 10.55 10.92
C GLY A 132 -8.40 10.24 12.36
N ASN A 133 -7.60 9.42 13.08
CA ASN A 133 -7.83 9.14 14.50
C ASN A 133 -7.76 10.40 15.37
N ALA A 134 -6.77 11.26 15.14
CA ALA A 134 -6.62 12.50 15.90
C ALA A 134 -7.81 13.44 15.69
N LEU A 135 -8.31 13.56 14.47
CA LEU A 135 -9.51 14.32 14.15
C LEU A 135 -10.75 13.71 14.81
N GLY A 136 -10.88 12.37 14.81
CA GLY A 136 -11.96 11.67 15.54
C GLY A 136 -11.95 11.98 17.04
N LYS A 137 -10.77 11.98 17.66
CA LYS A 137 -10.60 12.40 19.07
C LYS A 137 -10.94 13.88 19.30
N LEU A 138 -10.50 14.77 18.42
CA LEU A 138 -10.77 16.21 18.49
C LEU A 138 -12.26 16.51 18.43
N PHE A 139 -13.00 15.81 17.58
CA PHE A 139 -14.44 15.95 17.43
C PHE A 139 -15.26 15.11 18.42
N ARG A 140 -14.58 14.43 19.36
CA ARG A 140 -15.20 13.62 20.43
C ARG A 140 -16.13 12.52 19.89
N PHE A 141 -15.70 11.85 18.83
CA PHE A 141 -16.39 10.66 18.32
C PHE A 141 -16.22 9.48 19.28
N ASP A 142 -17.20 8.60 19.31
CA ASP A 142 -17.07 7.32 20.00
C ASP A 142 -16.04 6.40 19.28
N GLU A 143 -15.67 5.29 19.91
CA GLU A 143 -14.62 4.42 19.39
C GLU A 143 -14.98 3.86 17.99
N LYS A 144 -16.25 3.50 17.76
CA LYS A 144 -16.70 2.97 16.46
C LYS A 144 -16.65 4.02 15.34
N ASP A 145 -17.07 5.26 15.66
CA ASP A 145 -16.99 6.39 14.73
C ASP A 145 -15.51 6.75 14.43
N LYS A 146 -14.60 6.62 15.41
CA LYS A 146 -13.16 6.80 15.20
C LYS A 146 -12.57 5.78 14.20
N HIS A 147 -13.03 4.52 14.22
CA HIS A 147 -12.60 3.54 13.22
C HIS A 147 -12.93 4.01 11.81
N VAL A 148 -14.12 4.59 11.59
CA VAL A 148 -14.47 5.18 10.29
C VAL A 148 -13.58 6.37 9.94
N MET A 149 -13.23 7.23 10.92
CA MET A 149 -12.32 8.36 10.70
C MET A 149 -10.90 7.91 10.33
N ILE A 150 -10.39 6.82 10.94
CA ILE A 150 -9.10 6.21 10.58
C ILE A 150 -9.15 5.75 9.11
N MET A 151 -10.21 5.02 8.73
CA MET A 151 -10.39 4.56 7.34
C MET A 151 -10.51 5.73 6.34
N CYS A 152 -11.22 6.81 6.68
CA CYS A 152 -11.27 8.03 5.86
C CYS A 152 -9.87 8.65 5.66
N GLY A 153 -9.08 8.72 6.73
CA GLY A 153 -7.71 9.22 6.66
C GLY A 153 -6.81 8.35 5.77
N MET A 154 -6.89 7.01 5.93
CA MET A 154 -6.18 6.08 5.06
C MET A 154 -6.55 6.27 3.59
N SER A 155 -7.86 6.36 3.31
CA SER A 155 -8.41 6.57 1.97
C SER A 155 -7.92 7.88 1.34
N ALA A 156 -8.02 8.98 2.07
CA ALA A 156 -7.57 10.29 1.61
C ALA A 156 -6.05 10.33 1.30
N ALA A 157 -5.23 9.78 2.21
CA ALA A 157 -3.78 9.77 2.02
C ALA A 157 -3.34 8.90 0.84
N PHE A 158 -3.93 7.72 0.68
CA PHE A 158 -3.64 6.85 -0.45
C PHE A 158 -4.04 7.50 -1.77
N SER A 159 -5.22 8.12 -1.82
CA SER A 159 -5.74 8.81 -3.00
C SER A 159 -4.86 10.00 -3.43
N ALA A 160 -4.47 10.85 -2.48
CA ALA A 160 -3.61 12.01 -2.76
C ALA A 160 -2.23 11.62 -3.28
N LEU A 161 -1.70 10.47 -2.83
CA LEU A 161 -0.35 10.04 -3.16
C LEU A 161 -0.28 9.20 -4.44
N PHE A 162 -1.30 8.37 -4.68
CA PHE A 162 -1.29 7.38 -5.76
C PHE A 162 -2.16 7.78 -6.96
N GLY A 163 -3.11 8.70 -6.75
CA GLY A 163 -3.98 9.20 -7.81
C GLY A 163 -5.08 8.22 -8.23
N THR A 164 -5.42 7.24 -7.40
CA THR A 164 -6.44 6.22 -7.66
C THR A 164 -7.58 6.32 -6.65
N PRO A 165 -8.51 7.29 -6.82
CA PRO A 165 -9.54 7.57 -5.82
C PRO A 165 -10.55 6.45 -5.60
N MET A 166 -10.90 5.65 -6.63
CA MET A 166 -11.83 4.53 -6.47
C MET A 166 -11.22 3.42 -5.62
N ALA A 167 -10.01 3.00 -5.96
CA ALA A 167 -9.29 2.00 -5.20
C ALA A 167 -8.99 2.47 -3.78
N ALA A 168 -8.58 3.73 -3.62
CA ALA A 168 -8.31 4.33 -2.33
C ALA A 168 -9.53 4.36 -1.40
N ALA A 169 -10.73 4.53 -1.94
CA ALA A 169 -11.97 4.50 -1.16
C ALA A 169 -12.28 3.10 -0.59
N ILE A 170 -11.92 2.04 -1.33
CA ILE A 170 -12.23 0.65 -0.96
C ILE A 170 -11.12 0.02 -0.12
N LEU A 171 -9.86 0.36 -0.38
CA LEU A 171 -8.69 -0.25 0.26
C LEU A 171 -8.77 -0.33 1.80
N PRO A 172 -9.12 0.74 2.54
CA PRO A 172 -9.17 0.65 4.00
C PRO A 172 -10.21 -0.33 4.53
N MET A 173 -11.33 -0.48 3.82
CA MET A 173 -12.41 -1.39 4.21
C MET A 173 -12.07 -2.86 3.93
N GLU A 174 -11.23 -3.11 2.92
CA GLU A 174 -10.86 -4.46 2.49
C GLU A 174 -9.60 -4.95 3.19
N ILE A 175 -8.60 -4.06 3.41
CA ILE A 175 -7.31 -4.43 3.99
C ILE A 175 -7.40 -4.79 5.48
N VAL A 176 -8.41 -4.28 6.17
CA VAL A 176 -8.61 -4.51 7.60
C VAL A 176 -9.07 -5.94 7.85
N SER A 177 -10.05 -6.44 7.08
CA SER A 177 -10.63 -7.76 7.25
C SER A 177 -10.95 -8.45 5.94
N VAL A 178 -10.36 -9.61 5.71
CA VAL A 178 -10.65 -10.46 4.55
C VAL A 178 -11.96 -11.20 4.78
N GLY A 179 -12.89 -11.07 3.84
CA GLY A 179 -14.20 -11.70 3.87
C GLY A 179 -15.32 -10.90 4.54
N VAL A 180 -15.00 -9.74 5.15
CA VAL A 180 -16.00 -8.80 5.72
C VAL A 180 -15.56 -7.38 5.42
N MET A 181 -16.44 -6.59 4.80
CA MET A 181 -16.18 -5.17 4.52
C MET A 181 -16.98 -4.27 5.46
N TYR A 182 -16.35 -3.19 5.92
CA TYR A 182 -16.99 -2.17 6.77
C TYR A 182 -17.77 -1.16 5.92
N TYR A 183 -18.90 -1.57 5.33
CA TYR A 183 -19.69 -0.74 4.41
C TYR A 183 -20.18 0.60 5.00
N ILE A 184 -20.23 0.76 6.33
CA ILE A 184 -20.55 2.02 6.97
C ILE A 184 -19.54 3.12 6.62
N ALA A 185 -18.28 2.74 6.34
CA ALA A 185 -17.22 3.64 5.94
C ALA A 185 -17.23 4.00 4.44
N LEU A 186 -18.07 3.33 3.61
CA LEU A 186 -18.03 3.50 2.16
C LEU A 186 -18.21 4.97 1.73
N VAL A 187 -19.31 5.60 2.15
CA VAL A 187 -19.60 6.99 1.75
C VAL A 187 -18.55 7.95 2.29
N PRO A 188 -18.18 7.91 3.58
CA PRO A 188 -17.09 8.74 4.10
C PRO A 188 -15.75 8.54 3.39
N CYS A 189 -15.34 7.30 3.10
CA CYS A 189 -14.09 7.01 2.39
C CYS A 189 -14.10 7.50 0.94
N VAL A 190 -15.22 7.34 0.21
CA VAL A 190 -15.38 7.87 -1.15
C VAL A 190 -15.23 9.39 -1.16
N ILE A 191 -15.92 10.08 -0.26
CA ILE A 191 -15.86 11.55 -0.21
C ILE A 191 -14.45 12.03 0.17
N SER A 192 -13.84 11.46 1.21
CA SER A 192 -12.50 11.85 1.64
C SER A 192 -11.44 11.57 0.58
N SER A 193 -11.57 10.44 -0.14
CA SER A 193 -10.70 10.06 -1.26
C SER A 193 -10.81 11.06 -2.43
N LEU A 194 -12.02 11.38 -2.87
CA LEU A 194 -12.26 12.31 -3.98
C LEU A 194 -11.81 13.73 -3.65
N VAL A 195 -12.06 14.21 -2.43
CA VAL A 195 -11.59 15.53 -1.97
C VAL A 195 -10.07 15.58 -1.96
N ALA A 196 -9.42 14.56 -1.40
CA ALA A 196 -7.96 14.49 -1.34
C ALA A 196 -7.33 14.40 -2.75
N HIS A 197 -7.94 13.63 -3.65
CA HIS A 197 -7.54 13.55 -5.06
C HIS A 197 -7.66 14.92 -5.75
N GLY A 198 -8.80 15.60 -5.57
CA GLY A 198 -9.01 16.94 -6.15
C GLY A 198 -7.98 17.97 -5.66
N ILE A 199 -7.58 17.89 -4.39
CA ILE A 199 -6.51 18.72 -3.85
C ILE A 199 -5.18 18.38 -4.51
N ALA A 200 -4.77 17.11 -4.52
CA ALA A 200 -3.52 16.69 -5.15
C ALA A 200 -3.47 17.11 -6.63
N TYR A 201 -4.57 16.94 -7.34
CA TYR A 201 -4.71 17.37 -8.75
C TYR A 201 -4.57 18.89 -8.91
N SER A 202 -5.14 19.70 -8.00
CA SER A 202 -5.00 21.17 -8.04
C SER A 202 -3.56 21.66 -7.84
N PHE A 203 -2.71 20.84 -7.22
CA PHE A 203 -1.27 21.08 -7.11
C PHE A 203 -0.43 20.46 -8.24
N GLY A 204 -1.08 19.93 -9.29
CA GLY A 204 -0.42 19.37 -10.47
C GLY A 204 0.01 17.91 -10.34
N ILE A 205 -0.44 17.20 -9.31
CA ILE A 205 -0.22 15.74 -9.21
C ILE A 205 -1.25 15.05 -10.10
N THR A 206 -0.79 14.46 -11.21
CA THR A 206 -1.63 13.72 -12.14
C THR A 206 -1.52 12.22 -11.93
N ASN A 207 -2.54 11.49 -12.32
CA ASN A 207 -2.55 10.03 -12.25
C ASN A 207 -1.47 9.44 -13.18
N SER A 208 -0.74 8.44 -12.70
CA SER A 208 0.16 7.65 -13.54
C SER A 208 -0.68 6.67 -14.36
N LEU A 209 -1.18 7.12 -15.53
CA LEU A 209 -1.84 6.22 -16.47
C LEU A 209 -0.78 5.52 -17.31
N PHE A 210 -0.73 4.21 -17.22
CA PHE A 210 0.12 3.36 -18.03
C PHE A 210 -0.68 2.85 -19.23
N GLN A 211 -0.26 3.17 -20.44
CA GLN A 211 -0.92 2.68 -21.63
C GLN A 211 -0.51 1.24 -21.93
N ILE A 212 -1.47 0.34 -21.95
CA ILE A 212 -1.25 -1.05 -22.39
C ILE A 212 -1.46 -1.10 -23.89
N HIS A 213 -0.48 -1.65 -24.61
CA HIS A 213 -0.53 -1.83 -26.05
C HIS A 213 -0.64 -3.31 -26.42
N GLY A 214 -1.32 -3.60 -27.54
CA GLY A 214 -1.38 -4.96 -28.08
C GLY A 214 -2.10 -5.94 -27.15
N ILE A 215 -3.24 -5.55 -26.59
CA ILE A 215 -4.10 -6.45 -25.82
C ILE A 215 -4.71 -7.46 -26.78
N PRO A 216 -4.42 -8.77 -26.65
CA PRO A 216 -5.03 -9.78 -27.52
C PRO A 216 -6.50 -9.98 -27.16
N ASP A 217 -7.28 -10.53 -28.09
CA ASP A 217 -8.66 -10.94 -27.83
C ASP A 217 -8.73 -11.97 -26.69
N PHE A 218 -9.82 -11.89 -25.91
CA PHE A 218 -10.04 -12.80 -24.79
C PHE A 218 -10.45 -14.19 -25.29
N THR A 219 -9.46 -15.02 -25.58
CA THR A 219 -9.60 -16.40 -26.07
C THR A 219 -9.29 -17.40 -24.98
N ILE A 220 -9.70 -18.67 -25.17
CA ILE A 220 -9.37 -19.76 -24.23
C ILE A 220 -7.84 -19.90 -24.06
N ALA A 221 -7.09 -19.82 -25.15
CA ALA A 221 -5.63 -19.91 -25.11
C ALA A 221 -4.98 -18.75 -24.33
N ALA A 222 -5.46 -17.53 -24.56
CA ALA A 222 -5.00 -16.35 -23.81
C ALA A 222 -5.37 -16.46 -22.32
N SER A 223 -6.59 -16.92 -22.01
CA SER A 223 -7.05 -17.13 -20.62
C SER A 223 -6.21 -18.17 -19.88
N ILE A 224 -5.79 -19.25 -20.55
CA ILE A 224 -4.88 -20.25 -19.94
C ILE A 224 -3.52 -19.63 -19.63
N LYS A 225 -2.92 -18.87 -20.55
CA LYS A 225 -1.63 -18.19 -20.32
C LYS A 225 -1.71 -17.22 -19.13
N ILE A 226 -2.77 -16.42 -19.05
CA ILE A 226 -2.99 -15.49 -17.93
C ILE A 226 -3.27 -16.24 -16.62
N SER A 227 -3.98 -17.36 -16.66
CA SER A 227 -4.20 -18.19 -15.47
C SER A 227 -2.87 -18.74 -14.92
N VAL A 228 -1.99 -19.22 -15.79
CA VAL A 228 -0.65 -19.65 -15.39
C VAL A 228 0.16 -18.50 -14.78
N LEU A 229 0.13 -17.31 -15.41
CA LEU A 229 0.76 -16.11 -14.84
C LEU A 229 0.21 -15.80 -13.45
N ALA A 230 -1.11 -15.82 -13.27
CA ALA A 230 -1.76 -15.52 -12.01
C ALA A 230 -1.38 -16.52 -10.89
N ILE A 231 -1.29 -17.82 -11.23
CA ILE A 231 -0.82 -18.86 -10.29
C ILE A 231 0.62 -18.57 -9.85
N LEU A 232 1.50 -18.26 -10.79
CA LEU A 232 2.89 -17.94 -10.49
C LEU A 232 3.01 -16.64 -9.68
N CYS A 233 2.20 -15.62 -9.99
CA CYS A 233 2.12 -14.38 -9.21
C CYS A 233 1.63 -14.62 -7.77
N ALA A 234 0.70 -15.55 -7.57
CA ALA A 234 0.28 -15.95 -6.22
C ALA A 234 1.43 -16.58 -5.42
N LEU A 235 2.25 -17.43 -6.04
CA LEU A 235 3.44 -18.00 -5.41
C LEU A 235 4.49 -16.94 -5.09
N ILE A 236 4.70 -15.98 -5.99
CA ILE A 236 5.61 -14.84 -5.78
C ILE A 236 5.11 -13.96 -4.65
N SER A 237 3.79 -13.73 -4.54
CA SER A 237 3.22 -12.94 -3.44
C SER A 237 3.46 -13.61 -2.08
N ILE A 238 3.30 -14.94 -2.00
CA ILE A 238 3.65 -15.72 -0.80
C ILE A 238 5.13 -15.57 -0.47
N LEU A 239 6.01 -15.74 -1.47
CA LEU A 239 7.45 -15.61 -1.29
C LEU A 239 7.82 -14.21 -0.79
N PHE A 240 7.22 -13.16 -1.35
CA PHE A 240 7.43 -11.76 -0.93
C PHE A 240 7.05 -11.54 0.53
N CYS A 241 5.87 -11.99 0.96
CA CYS A 241 5.42 -11.89 2.35
C CYS A 241 6.35 -12.65 3.31
N VAL A 242 6.71 -13.88 2.95
CA VAL A 242 7.61 -14.71 3.76
C VAL A 242 9.00 -14.08 3.87
N MET A 243 9.53 -13.53 2.78
CA MET A 243 10.84 -12.85 2.81
C MET A 243 10.82 -11.62 3.70
N LEU A 244 9.78 -10.78 3.63
CA LEU A 244 9.63 -9.60 4.48
C LEU A 244 9.57 -10.00 5.96
N HIS A 245 8.69 -10.91 6.31
CA HIS A 245 8.50 -11.32 7.71
C HIS A 245 9.72 -12.03 8.27
N LYS A 246 10.32 -12.97 7.52
CA LYS A 246 11.54 -13.66 7.96
C LYS A 246 12.74 -12.72 8.07
N SER A 247 12.88 -11.76 7.17
CA SER A 247 13.94 -10.76 7.26
C SER A 247 13.83 -9.95 8.56
N GLU A 248 12.61 -9.48 8.89
CA GLU A 248 12.35 -8.75 10.14
C GLU A 248 12.66 -9.61 11.37
N ASP A 249 12.19 -10.86 11.40
CA ASP A 249 12.40 -11.77 12.52
C ASP A 249 13.90 -12.13 12.67
N LEU A 250 14.62 -12.34 11.55
CA LEU A 250 16.05 -12.63 11.52
C LEU A 250 16.87 -11.45 12.08
N TYR A 251 16.59 -10.24 11.61
CA TYR A 251 17.24 -9.05 12.12
C TYR A 251 16.99 -8.84 13.62
N LYS A 252 15.76 -9.05 14.11
CA LYS A 252 15.43 -8.97 15.53
C LYS A 252 16.12 -10.04 16.36
N HIS A 253 16.32 -11.23 15.80
CA HIS A 253 17.01 -12.33 16.46
C HIS A 253 18.51 -12.03 16.64
N PHE A 254 19.20 -11.61 15.57
CA PHE A 254 20.64 -11.35 15.60
C PHE A 254 21.00 -10.00 16.24
N PHE A 255 20.19 -8.99 16.01
CA PHE A 255 20.47 -7.62 16.44
C PHE A 255 19.34 -7.07 17.33
N LYS A 256 19.42 -7.34 18.65
CA LYS A 256 18.44 -6.87 19.63
C LYS A 256 18.41 -5.34 19.74
N ASN A 257 19.58 -4.68 19.56
CA ASN A 257 19.68 -3.23 19.60
C ASN A 257 19.22 -2.63 18.25
N PRO A 258 18.15 -1.78 18.23
CA PRO A 258 17.65 -1.18 16.98
C PRO A 258 18.69 -0.35 16.23
N TYR A 259 19.60 0.32 16.94
CA TYR A 259 20.66 1.14 16.33
C TYR A 259 21.65 0.26 15.54
N VAL A 260 22.08 -0.84 16.14
CA VAL A 260 22.99 -1.79 15.48
C VAL A 260 22.28 -2.43 14.27
N ARG A 261 21.02 -2.80 14.45
CA ARG A 261 20.22 -3.44 13.41
C ARG A 261 20.08 -2.57 12.16
N VAL A 262 19.69 -1.31 12.32
CA VAL A 262 19.51 -0.40 11.19
C VAL A 262 20.85 -0.02 10.55
N PHE A 263 21.92 0.12 11.33
CA PHE A 263 23.26 0.39 10.83
C PHE A 263 23.78 -0.75 9.95
N VAL A 264 23.71 -1.99 10.45
CA VAL A 264 24.13 -3.19 9.70
C VAL A 264 23.26 -3.36 8.45
N GLY A 265 21.94 -3.17 8.56
CA GLY A 265 21.04 -3.23 7.40
C GLY A 265 21.42 -2.22 6.32
N GLY A 266 21.75 -0.98 6.70
CA GLY A 266 22.22 0.04 5.76
C GLY A 266 23.51 -0.35 5.07
N CYS A 267 24.48 -0.90 5.81
CA CYS A 267 25.74 -1.42 5.22
C CYS A 267 25.47 -2.57 4.22
N ILE A 268 24.56 -3.50 4.55
CA ILE A 268 24.19 -4.60 3.64
C ILE A 268 23.59 -4.05 2.35
N ILE A 269 22.69 -3.08 2.41
CA ILE A 269 22.08 -2.46 1.21
C ILE A 269 23.15 -1.76 0.36
N ILE A 270 24.11 -1.06 0.96
CA ILE A 270 25.22 -0.43 0.24
C ILE A 270 26.03 -1.51 -0.52
N VAL A 271 26.43 -2.58 0.17
CA VAL A 271 27.20 -3.68 -0.44
C VAL A 271 26.42 -4.31 -1.60
N LEU A 272 25.13 -4.62 -1.40
CA LEU A 272 24.30 -5.19 -2.46
C LEU A 272 24.15 -4.22 -3.65
N THR A 273 23.98 -2.92 -3.41
CA THR A 273 23.91 -1.93 -4.49
C THR A 273 25.21 -1.87 -5.29
N LEU A 274 26.36 -1.93 -4.62
CA LEU A 274 27.67 -1.97 -5.27
C LEU A 274 27.89 -3.26 -6.07
N LEU A 275 27.42 -4.40 -5.57
CA LEU A 275 27.51 -5.69 -6.28
C LEU A 275 26.64 -5.73 -7.54
N VAL A 276 25.46 -5.12 -7.49
CA VAL A 276 24.54 -4.99 -8.65
C VAL A 276 25.09 -3.99 -9.68
N GLY A 277 25.86 -2.99 -9.22
CA GLY A 277 26.50 -1.99 -10.07
C GLY A 277 25.61 -0.80 -10.42
N ASP A 278 24.34 -0.78 -9.98
CA ASP A 278 23.42 0.35 -10.18
C ASP A 278 22.43 0.51 -9.00
N GLN A 279 21.70 1.64 -8.97
CA GLN A 279 20.70 1.95 -7.93
C GLN A 279 19.25 1.65 -8.35
N SER A 280 19.05 0.79 -9.35
CA SER A 280 17.71 0.50 -9.92
C SER A 280 16.73 -0.11 -8.91
N TYR A 281 17.25 -0.83 -7.92
CA TYR A 281 16.44 -1.50 -6.89
C TYR A 281 16.26 -0.68 -5.60
N ASN A 282 16.94 0.47 -5.51
CA ASN A 282 16.80 1.42 -4.40
C ASN A 282 15.54 2.30 -4.58
N GLY A 283 15.00 2.82 -3.47
CA GLY A 283 13.78 3.63 -3.48
C GLY A 283 12.56 2.87 -4.00
N THR A 284 11.64 3.56 -4.69
CA THR A 284 10.39 2.97 -5.21
C THR A 284 10.62 2.05 -6.41
N GLY A 285 11.52 2.41 -7.33
CA GLY A 285 11.76 1.68 -8.57
C GLY A 285 10.70 1.91 -9.67
N ILE A 286 9.94 3.00 -9.62
CA ILE A 286 8.89 3.32 -10.60
C ILE A 286 9.43 3.32 -12.03
N ASN A 287 10.63 3.82 -12.27
CA ASN A 287 11.26 3.83 -13.60
C ASN A 287 11.38 2.42 -14.20
N ILE A 288 11.64 1.39 -13.38
CA ILE A 288 11.70 0.01 -13.86
C ILE A 288 10.30 -0.52 -14.19
N ILE A 289 9.27 -0.11 -13.45
CA ILE A 289 7.88 -0.44 -13.79
C ILE A 289 7.53 0.14 -15.17
N GLU A 290 7.92 1.38 -15.47
CA GLU A 290 7.74 2.01 -16.78
C GLU A 290 8.48 1.25 -17.88
N HIS A 291 9.71 0.79 -17.65
CA HIS A 291 10.44 -0.07 -18.58
C HIS A 291 9.71 -1.40 -18.81
N CYS A 292 9.16 -2.02 -17.76
CA CYS A 292 8.39 -3.25 -17.88
C CYS A 292 7.10 -3.05 -18.72
N ILE A 293 6.41 -1.91 -18.57
CA ILE A 293 5.25 -1.57 -19.41
C ILE A 293 5.67 -1.46 -20.89
N ASN A 294 6.88 -0.98 -21.17
CA ASN A 294 7.43 -0.94 -22.53
C ASN A 294 8.03 -2.29 -22.99
N GLY A 295 7.82 -3.35 -22.23
CA GLY A 295 8.23 -4.71 -22.59
C GLY A 295 9.70 -5.05 -22.31
N THR A 296 10.44 -4.21 -21.57
CA THR A 296 11.85 -4.43 -21.26
C THR A 296 12.08 -4.67 -19.77
N VAL A 297 12.78 -5.77 -19.45
CA VAL A 297 13.07 -6.12 -18.05
C VAL A 297 14.33 -6.97 -17.95
N ARG A 298 15.10 -6.79 -16.87
CA ARG A 298 16.16 -7.75 -16.49
C ARG A 298 15.50 -8.95 -15.80
N PRO A 299 15.86 -10.21 -16.15
CA PRO A 299 15.19 -11.39 -15.58
C PRO A 299 15.23 -11.49 -14.07
N GLU A 300 16.30 -11.01 -13.44
CA GLU A 300 16.52 -11.02 -11.98
C GLU A 300 15.81 -9.89 -11.24
N ALA A 301 15.22 -8.91 -11.95
CA ALA A 301 14.73 -7.66 -11.36
C ALA A 301 13.68 -7.88 -10.26
N PHE A 302 12.71 -8.78 -10.47
CA PHE A 302 11.67 -9.07 -9.49
C PHE A 302 12.25 -9.63 -8.19
N LEU A 303 13.23 -10.53 -8.26
CA LEU A 303 13.86 -11.15 -7.10
C LEU A 303 14.75 -10.17 -6.34
N LEU A 304 15.57 -9.39 -7.06
CA LEU A 304 16.44 -8.38 -6.45
C LEU A 304 15.60 -7.32 -5.71
N LYS A 305 14.50 -6.87 -6.30
CA LYS A 305 13.61 -5.92 -5.60
C LYS A 305 13.05 -6.47 -4.30
N MET A 306 12.63 -7.74 -4.30
CA MET A 306 12.16 -8.43 -3.09
C MET A 306 13.24 -8.47 -2.01
N ILE A 307 14.47 -8.86 -2.37
CA ILE A 307 15.62 -8.93 -1.44
C ILE A 307 15.94 -7.56 -0.87
N PHE A 308 16.11 -6.54 -1.71
CA PHE A 308 16.44 -5.19 -1.28
C PHE A 308 15.38 -4.62 -0.33
N THR A 309 14.09 -4.82 -0.65
CA THR A 309 12.98 -4.33 0.19
C THR A 309 12.92 -5.08 1.51
N ALA A 310 13.01 -6.41 1.48
CA ALA A 310 12.97 -7.23 2.69
C ALA A 310 14.12 -6.87 3.65
N LEU A 311 15.32 -6.66 3.14
CA LEU A 311 16.49 -6.28 3.95
C LEU A 311 16.38 -4.83 4.45
N THR A 312 15.84 -3.91 3.66
CA THR A 312 15.66 -2.52 4.08
C THR A 312 14.62 -2.42 5.21
N LEU A 313 13.41 -2.91 4.98
CA LEU A 313 12.31 -2.79 5.94
C LEU A 313 12.54 -3.68 7.17
N GLY A 314 13.06 -4.88 6.99
CA GLY A 314 13.41 -5.80 8.06
C GLY A 314 14.45 -5.24 9.03
N ALA A 315 15.39 -4.43 8.54
CA ALA A 315 16.38 -3.74 9.36
C ALA A 315 15.77 -2.63 10.23
N GLY A 316 14.57 -2.12 9.88
CA GLY A 316 13.86 -1.09 10.63
C GLY A 316 13.81 0.28 9.95
N TYR A 317 14.25 0.39 8.70
CA TYR A 317 13.97 1.56 7.87
C TYR A 317 12.47 1.71 7.67
N LYS A 318 12.01 2.94 7.44
CA LYS A 318 10.59 3.26 7.32
C LYS A 318 10.21 3.53 5.85
N GLY A 319 9.05 3.03 5.47
CA GLY A 319 8.50 3.14 4.13
C GLY A 319 7.33 2.17 3.97
N GLY A 320 6.86 1.97 2.73
CA GLY A 320 5.78 1.05 2.41
C GLY A 320 6.25 -0.19 1.64
N GLU A 321 5.46 -1.23 1.66
CA GLU A 321 5.68 -2.52 1.00
C GLU A 321 4.91 -2.62 -0.34
N ILE A 322 3.91 -1.76 -0.57
CA ILE A 322 2.96 -1.86 -1.68
C ILE A 322 3.65 -1.63 -3.04
N VAL A 323 4.38 -0.51 -3.23
CA VAL A 323 5.07 -0.25 -4.51
C VAL A 323 6.12 -1.30 -4.83
N PRO A 324 6.95 -1.77 -3.88
CA PRO A 324 7.82 -2.92 -4.13
C PRO A 324 7.08 -4.18 -4.60
N SER A 325 5.86 -4.44 -4.11
CA SER A 325 5.04 -5.55 -4.60
C SER A 325 4.55 -5.32 -6.04
N PHE A 326 4.16 -4.09 -6.38
CA PHE A 326 3.85 -3.70 -7.76
C PHE A 326 5.05 -3.91 -8.69
N PHE A 327 6.23 -3.44 -8.29
CA PHE A 327 7.46 -3.65 -9.04
C PHE A 327 7.72 -5.14 -9.28
N THR A 328 7.63 -5.94 -8.23
CA THR A 328 7.86 -7.39 -8.31
C THR A 328 6.91 -8.05 -9.31
N GLY A 329 5.62 -7.71 -9.24
CA GLY A 329 4.60 -8.20 -10.14
C GLY A 329 4.79 -7.71 -11.57
N ALA A 330 5.11 -6.43 -11.76
CA ALA A 330 5.41 -5.85 -13.08
C ALA A 330 6.60 -6.52 -13.75
N ALA A 331 7.73 -6.63 -13.04
CA ALA A 331 8.95 -7.23 -13.57
C ALA A 331 8.77 -8.71 -13.90
N PHE A 332 8.09 -9.46 -13.04
CA PHE A 332 7.82 -10.88 -13.30
C PHE A 332 6.82 -11.06 -14.46
N GLY A 333 5.76 -10.25 -14.51
CA GLY A 333 4.78 -10.29 -15.61
C GLY A 333 5.41 -9.98 -16.96
N CYS A 334 6.27 -8.95 -17.03
CA CYS A 334 7.02 -8.61 -18.25
C CYS A 334 7.94 -9.77 -18.70
N LEU A 335 8.67 -10.35 -17.75
CA LEU A 335 9.55 -11.52 -18.02
C LEU A 335 8.72 -12.69 -18.58
N PHE A 336 7.60 -13.01 -17.96
CA PHE A 336 6.70 -14.07 -18.39
C PHE A 336 6.17 -13.82 -19.81
N GLY A 337 5.72 -12.58 -20.09
CA GLY A 337 5.23 -12.20 -21.42
C GLY A 337 6.31 -12.36 -22.50
N ASN A 338 7.53 -11.93 -22.22
CA ASN A 338 8.67 -12.07 -23.13
C ASN A 338 9.03 -13.56 -23.39
N LEU A 339 9.06 -14.38 -22.34
CA LEU A 339 9.39 -15.81 -22.48
C LEU A 339 8.36 -16.60 -23.29
N LEU A 340 7.07 -16.26 -23.17
CA LEU A 340 5.99 -16.97 -23.87
C LEU A 340 5.58 -16.32 -25.21
N GLY A 341 6.25 -15.24 -25.62
CA GLY A 341 5.84 -14.48 -26.81
C GLY A 341 4.39 -13.98 -26.74
N PHE A 342 3.94 -13.61 -25.53
CA PHE A 342 2.58 -13.12 -25.28
C PHE A 342 2.67 -11.69 -24.73
N SER A 343 1.78 -10.78 -25.14
CA SER A 343 1.82 -9.35 -24.82
C SER A 343 2.55 -8.97 -23.52
N PRO A 344 3.82 -8.53 -23.55
CA PRO A 344 4.58 -8.24 -22.30
C PRO A 344 3.94 -7.11 -21.50
N THR A 345 3.35 -6.11 -22.16
CA THR A 345 2.68 -4.98 -21.52
C THR A 345 1.44 -5.41 -20.73
N LEU A 346 0.59 -6.26 -21.32
CA LEU A 346 -0.55 -6.86 -20.62
C LEU A 346 -0.08 -7.73 -19.44
N CYS A 347 0.92 -8.60 -19.67
CA CYS A 347 1.46 -9.46 -18.62
C CYS A 347 2.08 -8.65 -17.47
N THR A 348 2.70 -7.49 -17.76
CA THR A 348 3.20 -6.55 -16.76
C THR A 348 2.06 -6.02 -15.87
N ALA A 349 0.99 -5.52 -16.50
CA ALA A 349 -0.16 -4.98 -15.77
C ALA A 349 -0.89 -6.06 -14.95
N VAL A 350 -1.10 -7.24 -15.53
CA VAL A 350 -1.69 -8.40 -14.84
C VAL A 350 -0.80 -8.87 -13.69
N GLY A 351 0.51 -8.96 -13.90
CA GLY A 351 1.46 -9.35 -12.86
C GLY A 351 1.46 -8.36 -11.69
N MET A 352 1.49 -7.06 -11.99
CA MET A 352 1.44 -5.99 -10.99
C MET A 352 0.20 -6.09 -10.10
N THR A 353 -0.99 -6.22 -10.70
CA THR A 353 -2.26 -6.28 -9.98
C THR A 353 -2.44 -7.62 -9.23
N SER A 354 -1.97 -8.73 -9.82
CA SER A 354 -2.06 -10.06 -9.20
C SER A 354 -1.17 -10.19 -7.97
N VAL A 355 0.09 -9.72 -8.05
CA VAL A 355 0.99 -9.76 -6.88
C VAL A 355 0.46 -8.85 -5.78
N PHE A 356 0.00 -7.64 -6.12
CA PHE A 356 -0.61 -6.74 -5.14
C PHE A 356 -1.83 -7.40 -4.45
N CYS A 357 -2.71 -8.04 -5.23
CA CYS A 357 -3.86 -8.77 -4.69
C CYS A 357 -3.42 -9.87 -3.73
N GLY A 358 -2.41 -10.66 -4.11
CA GLY A 358 -1.92 -11.77 -3.30
C GLY A 358 -1.27 -11.34 -1.99
N VAL A 359 -0.53 -10.22 -1.98
CA VAL A 359 0.15 -9.73 -0.77
C VAL A 359 -0.77 -8.93 0.15
N THR A 360 -1.81 -8.26 -0.38
CA THR A 360 -2.73 -7.44 0.44
C THR A 360 -4.02 -8.14 0.81
N ASN A 361 -4.37 -9.22 0.11
CA ASN A 361 -5.67 -9.89 0.20
C ASN A 361 -6.87 -8.99 -0.15
N CYS A 362 -6.67 -8.02 -1.05
CA CYS A 362 -7.66 -7.00 -1.44
C CYS A 362 -8.06 -7.17 -2.92
N PRO A 363 -8.91 -8.12 -3.30
CA PRO A 363 -9.25 -8.39 -4.70
C PRO A 363 -10.03 -7.26 -5.36
N ILE A 364 -10.99 -6.63 -4.68
CA ILE A 364 -11.78 -5.53 -5.24
C ILE A 364 -10.91 -4.29 -5.45
N THR A 365 -10.10 -3.94 -4.47
CA THR A 365 -9.13 -2.84 -4.59
C THR A 365 -8.15 -3.09 -5.73
N SER A 366 -7.64 -4.32 -5.88
CA SER A 366 -6.70 -4.68 -6.95
C SER A 366 -7.32 -4.52 -8.33
N LEU A 367 -8.58 -4.92 -8.48
CA LEU A 367 -9.33 -4.75 -9.72
C LEU A 367 -9.55 -3.26 -10.02
N LEU A 368 -9.94 -2.45 -9.04
CA LEU A 368 -10.12 -1.00 -9.20
C LEU A 368 -8.80 -0.31 -9.54
N ILE A 369 -7.69 -0.66 -8.89
CA ILE A 369 -6.36 -0.15 -9.24
C ILE A 369 -6.01 -0.48 -10.69
N SER A 370 -6.34 -1.70 -11.16
CA SER A 370 -6.05 -2.07 -12.55
C SER A 370 -6.79 -1.16 -13.54
N PHE A 371 -8.04 -0.80 -13.25
CA PHE A 371 -8.82 0.10 -14.10
C PHE A 371 -8.31 1.54 -14.06
N GLU A 372 -7.95 2.03 -12.88
CA GLU A 372 -7.45 3.39 -12.71
C GLU A 372 -6.04 3.60 -13.28
N LEU A 373 -5.19 2.55 -13.30
CA LEU A 373 -3.83 2.64 -13.84
C LEU A 373 -3.70 2.24 -15.30
N PHE A 374 -4.50 1.28 -15.77
CA PHE A 374 -4.32 0.66 -17.09
C PHE A 374 -5.53 0.80 -18.01
N GLY A 375 -6.65 1.35 -17.52
CA GLY A 375 -7.90 1.43 -18.27
C GLY A 375 -8.69 0.12 -18.24
N TYR A 376 -9.78 0.11 -19.00
CA TYR A 376 -10.77 -0.98 -18.97
C TYR A 376 -10.54 -2.08 -20.01
N ASP A 377 -9.69 -1.86 -21.00
CA ASP A 377 -9.53 -2.78 -22.14
C ASP A 377 -9.03 -4.17 -21.74
N GLY A 378 -8.22 -4.25 -20.68
CA GLY A 378 -7.74 -5.51 -20.09
C GLY A 378 -8.65 -6.14 -19.03
N MET A 379 -9.88 -5.63 -18.82
CA MET A 379 -10.77 -6.01 -17.73
C MET A 379 -10.95 -7.52 -17.54
N PRO A 380 -11.24 -8.35 -18.56
CA PRO A 380 -11.43 -9.79 -18.36
C PRO A 380 -10.18 -10.49 -17.84
N TYR A 381 -9.00 -10.03 -18.26
CA TYR A 381 -7.71 -10.56 -17.80
C TYR A 381 -7.42 -10.18 -16.36
N PHE A 382 -7.68 -8.92 -15.99
CA PHE A 382 -7.52 -8.45 -14.60
C PHE A 382 -8.45 -9.20 -13.64
N LEU A 383 -9.72 -9.37 -14.03
CA LEU A 383 -10.71 -10.08 -13.22
C LEU A 383 -10.29 -11.53 -12.96
N LEU A 384 -9.92 -12.27 -14.03
CA LEU A 384 -9.49 -13.65 -13.94
C LEU A 384 -8.24 -13.80 -13.08
N ALA A 385 -7.23 -12.96 -13.32
CA ALA A 385 -5.96 -13.04 -12.64
C ALA A 385 -6.05 -12.65 -11.16
N THR A 386 -6.82 -11.60 -10.85
CA THR A 386 -7.04 -11.16 -9.47
C THR A 386 -7.78 -12.23 -8.65
N ALA A 387 -8.82 -12.85 -9.23
CA ALA A 387 -9.57 -13.91 -8.56
C ALA A 387 -8.69 -15.13 -8.26
N LEU A 388 -7.88 -15.58 -9.22
CA LEU A 388 -6.96 -16.70 -9.03
C LEU A 388 -5.86 -16.37 -8.02
N SER A 389 -5.26 -15.19 -8.11
CA SER A 389 -4.21 -14.77 -7.18
C SER A 389 -4.73 -14.65 -5.76
N TYR A 390 -5.92 -14.05 -5.56
CA TYR A 390 -6.57 -13.98 -4.26
C TYR A 390 -6.76 -15.34 -3.61
N MET A 391 -7.30 -16.29 -4.37
CA MET A 391 -7.55 -17.64 -3.85
C MET A 391 -6.24 -18.36 -3.53
N LEU A 392 -5.27 -18.34 -4.45
CA LEU A 392 -4.06 -19.16 -4.36
C LEU A 392 -2.96 -18.57 -3.47
N SER A 393 -3.00 -17.27 -3.13
CA SER A 393 -2.11 -16.67 -2.12
C SER A 393 -2.36 -17.18 -0.70
N GLY A 394 -3.43 -17.93 -0.48
CA GLY A 394 -3.75 -18.53 0.80
C GLY A 394 -3.98 -17.46 1.88
N TYR A 395 -3.41 -17.70 3.05
CA TYR A 395 -3.54 -16.83 4.22
C TYR A 395 -2.29 -16.00 4.49
N PHE A 396 -1.40 -15.90 3.52
CA PHE A 396 -0.25 -15.02 3.58
C PHE A 396 -0.66 -13.57 3.27
N GLY A 397 0.02 -12.61 3.90
CA GLY A 397 -0.23 -11.18 3.67
C GLY A 397 0.89 -10.32 4.21
N LEU A 398 0.94 -9.04 3.76
CA LEU A 398 1.94 -8.06 4.23
C LEU A 398 1.74 -7.71 5.70
N TYR A 399 0.50 -7.71 6.17
CA TYR A 399 0.12 -7.14 7.46
C TYR A 399 -0.35 -8.23 8.41
N ARG A 400 0.49 -8.58 9.38
CA ARG A 400 0.18 -9.60 10.41
C ARG A 400 -1.07 -9.27 11.23
N SER A 401 -1.48 -8.01 11.31
CA SER A 401 -2.71 -7.57 12.00
C SER A 401 -3.96 -7.72 11.17
N GLN A 402 -3.87 -8.04 9.87
CA GLN A 402 -5.02 -8.27 9.00
C GLN A 402 -5.78 -9.53 9.45
N LYS A 403 -7.08 -9.41 9.67
CA LYS A 403 -7.93 -10.54 10.05
C LYS A 403 -8.47 -11.24 8.81
N ILE A 404 -8.47 -12.57 8.87
CA ILE A 404 -9.17 -13.42 7.90
C ILE A 404 -10.38 -14.02 8.60
N VAL A 405 -11.55 -13.46 8.31
CA VAL A 405 -12.80 -13.83 8.99
C VAL A 405 -13.38 -15.09 8.41
N TYR A 406 -13.45 -15.19 7.09
CA TYR A 406 -13.93 -16.36 6.37
C TYR A 406 -12.82 -17.00 5.55
N SER A 407 -12.88 -18.34 5.43
CA SER A 407 -11.92 -19.07 4.61
C SER A 407 -12.05 -18.70 3.13
N LYS A 408 -10.91 -18.57 2.43
CA LYS A 408 -10.87 -18.39 0.97
C LYS A 408 -11.25 -19.65 0.18
N TYR A 409 -11.26 -20.82 0.84
CA TYR A 409 -11.42 -22.14 0.20
C TYR A 409 -12.72 -22.84 0.55
N LYS A 410 -13.32 -22.51 1.71
CA LYS A 410 -14.51 -23.18 2.25
C LYS A 410 -15.43 -22.15 2.88
N THR A 411 -16.72 -22.43 2.96
CA THR A 411 -17.72 -21.57 3.59
C THR A 411 -17.64 -21.62 5.13
N ASN A 412 -16.44 -21.56 5.68
CA ASN A 412 -16.19 -21.66 7.12
C ASN A 412 -15.72 -20.32 7.70
N TYR A 413 -16.26 -19.97 8.85
CA TYR A 413 -15.74 -18.91 9.71
C TYR A 413 -14.45 -19.39 10.39
N ILE A 414 -13.35 -18.68 10.25
CA ILE A 414 -12.05 -19.08 10.79
C ILE A 414 -11.43 -18.07 11.75
N ASN A 415 -11.70 -16.79 11.61
CA ASN A 415 -11.24 -15.69 12.46
C ASN A 415 -9.76 -15.82 12.89
N LYS A 416 -8.87 -15.86 11.91
CA LYS A 416 -7.41 -15.91 12.09
C LYS A 416 -6.77 -14.62 11.61
N THR A 417 -5.52 -14.40 11.98
CA THR A 417 -4.66 -13.38 11.36
C THR A 417 -3.88 -13.97 10.19
N THR A 418 -3.37 -13.12 9.32
CA THR A 418 -2.46 -13.50 8.23
C THR A 418 -1.13 -14.05 8.77
N HIS A 419 -0.50 -14.90 7.98
CA HIS A 419 0.83 -15.48 8.27
C HIS A 419 1.94 -14.56 7.78
#